data_cf8a0038d6ffdd123013d15e74836221
#
_entry.id   cf8a0038d6ffdd123013d15e74836221
#
_cell.length_a   1.000
_cell.length_b   1.000
_cell.length_c   1.000
_cell.angle_alpha   90.00
_cell.angle_beta   90.00
_cell.angle_gamma   90.00
#
_symmetry.space_group_name_H-M   'P 1'
#
loop_
_entity.id
_entity.type
_entity.pdbx_description
1 polymer ?
#
loop_
_entity_poly.entity_id
_entity_poly.type
_entity_poly.pdbx_seq_one_letter_code
_entity_poly.pdbx_strand_id
1 'polypeptide(L)'
;MQKIYYEITKTMNNLPISIYPHKKSPCQICTAHWHRSLELSIVFEGKVIFFNDGMKRIRYKNEVNISNCEEIHYSIPQYKEFDEKVVGYTMHINYGFLKKMIPDIKNIYFNIDEPFLNKKITKYMMDIYSFYISNQSTKYMNILMVTLEMLIFLYENCKNERKMIKTEKTKDILEYVNSHYNEELLVYEVAKRFGYSREYFSRFFKKEIGMPFKDYLTQYRLNKSLIELELNNKTITDIAFNTGFSNETQYINSFKKIFKLTPGQYRKSHINDEKVTK
;
A
#
# COMPACT_ATOMS: atom_id res chain seq x y z
N MET A 1 -7.40 -8.82 -21.69
CA MET A 1 -7.93 -9.04 -20.33
C MET A 1 -6.82 -8.73 -19.33
N GLN A 2 -6.64 -7.47 -18.95
CA GLN A 2 -5.68 -7.09 -17.93
C GLN A 2 -6.39 -7.12 -16.57
N LYS A 3 -5.86 -7.98 -15.69
CA LYS A 3 -6.41 -8.22 -14.35
C LYS A 3 -6.28 -6.95 -13.49
N ILE A 4 -7.40 -6.52 -12.98
CA ILE A 4 -7.65 -5.69 -11.80
C ILE A 4 -6.56 -5.91 -10.75
N TYR A 5 -6.07 -4.83 -10.14
CA TYR A 5 -5.09 -4.89 -9.04
C TYR A 5 -5.69 -5.52 -7.78
N TYR A 6 -5.90 -6.80 -7.89
CA TYR A 6 -5.85 -7.75 -6.81
C TYR A 6 -4.37 -8.11 -6.70
N GLU A 7 -3.70 -7.61 -5.69
CA GLU A 7 -2.29 -7.92 -5.49
C GLU A 7 -2.17 -9.41 -5.16
N ILE A 8 -1.67 -10.19 -6.14
CA ILE A 8 -1.32 -11.59 -5.91
C ILE A 8 -0.02 -11.52 -5.10
N THR A 9 -0.15 -11.55 -3.78
CA THR A 9 0.98 -11.65 -2.87
C THR A 9 1.73 -12.94 -3.15
N LYS A 10 2.95 -12.85 -3.67
CA LYS A 10 3.83 -14.00 -3.81
C LYS A 10 4.19 -14.48 -2.41
N THR A 11 3.76 -15.69 -2.08
CA THR A 11 4.10 -16.30 -0.79
C THR A 11 5.57 -16.65 -0.71
N MET A 12 6.17 -16.47 0.45
CA MET A 12 7.58 -16.77 0.70
C MET A 12 7.74 -18.26 0.98
N ASN A 13 8.48 -19.00 0.12
CA ASN A 13 8.78 -20.43 0.31
C ASN A 13 7.57 -21.29 0.73
N ASN A 14 6.44 -21.15 0.04
CA ASN A 14 5.18 -21.82 0.35
C ASN A 14 4.57 -21.51 1.74
N LEU A 15 5.11 -20.54 2.48
CA LEU A 15 4.46 -20.03 3.68
C LEU A 15 3.26 -19.17 3.31
N PRO A 16 2.20 -19.15 4.12
CA PRO A 16 1.05 -18.28 3.90
C PRO A 16 1.33 -16.80 4.21
N ILE A 17 2.59 -16.38 4.15
CA ILE A 17 3.10 -15.08 4.59
C ILE A 17 4.01 -14.52 3.49
N SER A 18 3.96 -13.20 3.29
CA SER A 18 4.93 -12.45 2.47
C SER A 18 5.49 -11.30 3.30
N ILE A 19 6.78 -11.03 3.14
CA ILE A 19 7.49 -9.95 3.85
C ILE A 19 8.14 -9.04 2.81
N TYR A 20 7.87 -7.75 2.90
CA TYR A 20 8.36 -6.71 1.99
C TYR A 20 9.12 -5.63 2.78
N PRO A 21 10.45 -5.72 2.88
CA PRO A 21 11.25 -4.65 3.47
C PRO A 21 11.15 -3.35 2.66
N HIS A 22 11.07 -2.22 3.34
CA HIS A 22 11.01 -0.90 2.75
C HIS A 22 12.32 -0.17 2.97
N LYS A 23 12.98 0.24 1.89
CA LYS A 23 14.12 1.14 1.94
C LYS A 23 13.65 2.58 2.13
N LYS A 24 14.51 3.44 2.66
CA LYS A 24 14.20 4.85 2.82
C LYS A 24 14.08 5.52 1.46
N SER A 25 12.87 5.91 1.08
CA SER A 25 12.62 6.56 -0.20
C SER A 25 11.42 7.49 -0.12
N PRO A 26 11.52 8.71 -0.66
CA PRO A 26 10.37 9.61 -0.80
C PRO A 26 9.37 9.12 -1.85
N CYS A 27 9.76 8.15 -2.69
CA CYS A 27 8.95 7.63 -3.79
C CYS A 27 8.13 6.38 -3.43
N GLN A 28 8.29 5.81 -2.24
CA GLN A 28 7.53 4.62 -1.80
C GLN A 28 6.09 4.98 -1.36
N ILE A 29 5.36 5.69 -2.20
CA ILE A 29 3.93 5.94 -1.96
C ILE A 29 3.17 4.72 -2.46
N CYS A 30 2.49 4.03 -1.54
CA CYS A 30 1.51 3.04 -1.90
C CYS A 30 0.20 3.74 -2.26
N THR A 31 -0.30 3.57 -3.49
CA THR A 31 -1.60 4.13 -3.90
C THR A 31 -2.75 3.36 -3.28
N ALA A 32 -3.92 3.99 -3.16
CA ALA A 32 -5.09 3.33 -2.60
C ALA A 32 -5.45 2.09 -3.43
N HIS A 33 -5.48 0.97 -2.75
CA HIS A 33 -5.78 -0.36 -3.27
C HIS A 33 -6.49 -1.18 -2.18
N TRP A 34 -6.88 -2.37 -2.51
CA TRP A 34 -7.41 -3.33 -1.56
C TRP A 34 -7.01 -4.76 -1.96
N HIS A 35 -6.93 -5.62 -0.98
CA HIS A 35 -6.73 -7.06 -1.16
C HIS A 35 -7.37 -7.83 -0.01
N ARG A 36 -7.44 -9.15 -0.14
CA ARG A 36 -8.02 -10.00 0.91
C ARG A 36 -7.05 -10.36 2.03
N SER A 37 -5.75 -10.24 1.81
CA SER A 37 -4.76 -10.53 2.85
C SER A 37 -4.91 -9.56 4.02
N LEU A 38 -4.60 -10.04 5.23
CA LEU A 38 -4.36 -9.16 6.37
C LEU A 38 -2.97 -8.57 6.21
N GLU A 39 -2.84 -7.24 6.29
CA GLU A 39 -1.58 -6.54 6.16
C GLU A 39 -1.18 -5.88 7.48
N LEU A 40 0.09 -6.05 7.86
CA LEU A 40 0.70 -5.34 8.98
C LEU A 40 1.96 -4.65 8.49
N SER A 41 2.08 -3.34 8.77
CA SER A 41 3.24 -2.52 8.39
C SER A 41 3.89 -1.92 9.63
N ILE A 42 5.17 -2.22 9.87
CA ILE A 42 5.94 -1.63 10.98
C ILE A 42 6.87 -0.54 10.48
N VAL A 43 7.01 0.53 11.28
CA VAL A 43 7.93 1.65 11.02
C VAL A 43 9.16 1.51 11.93
N PHE A 44 10.36 1.38 11.34
CA PHE A 44 11.63 1.33 12.10
C PHE A 44 12.26 2.71 12.25
N GLU A 45 12.00 3.63 11.30
CA GLU A 45 12.55 4.98 11.31
C GLU A 45 11.56 5.99 10.72
N GLY A 46 11.57 7.22 11.23
CA GLY A 46 10.75 8.32 10.73
C GLY A 46 9.27 8.18 11.08
N LYS A 47 8.42 8.60 10.16
CA LYS A 47 6.96 8.49 10.27
C LYS A 47 6.33 8.16 8.93
N VAL A 48 5.23 7.43 8.97
CA VAL A 48 4.40 7.09 7.82
C VAL A 48 2.95 7.47 8.11
N ILE A 49 2.29 8.07 7.14
CA ILE A 49 0.86 8.36 7.19
C ILE A 49 0.15 7.22 6.48
N PHE A 50 -0.69 6.51 7.20
CA PHE A 50 -1.56 5.46 6.67
C PHE A 50 -2.99 5.95 6.56
N PHE A 51 -3.68 5.48 5.57
CA PHE A 51 -5.12 5.66 5.40
C PHE A 51 -5.75 4.28 5.24
N ASN A 52 -6.68 3.97 6.13
CA ASN A 52 -7.42 2.72 6.14
C ASN A 52 -8.89 3.06 6.12
N ASP A 53 -9.58 2.71 5.03
CA ASP A 53 -10.99 3.02 4.86
C ASP A 53 -11.33 4.50 5.11
N GLY A 54 -10.49 5.42 4.56
CA GLY A 54 -10.64 6.87 4.71
C GLY A 54 -10.17 7.43 6.05
N MET A 55 -9.88 6.58 7.03
CA MET A 55 -9.33 7.02 8.33
C MET A 55 -7.82 7.19 8.26
N LYS A 56 -7.36 8.38 8.62
CA LYS A 56 -5.94 8.71 8.68
C LYS A 56 -5.33 8.26 10.00
N ARG A 57 -4.21 7.53 9.92
CA ARG A 57 -3.36 7.16 11.06
C ARG A 57 -1.94 7.60 10.79
N ILE A 58 -1.26 8.12 11.82
CA ILE A 58 0.17 8.43 11.73
C ILE A 58 0.88 7.41 12.61
N ARG A 59 1.87 6.71 12.03
CA ARG A 59 2.71 5.77 12.76
C ARG A 59 4.15 6.28 12.80
N TYR A 60 4.72 6.24 13.97
CA TYR A 60 6.09 6.60 14.24
C TYR A 60 6.97 5.36 14.40
N LYS A 61 8.24 5.59 14.69
CA LYS A 61 9.19 4.50 14.98
C LYS A 61 8.64 3.54 16.03
N ASN A 62 8.73 2.25 15.74
CA ASN A 62 8.25 1.15 16.56
C ASN A 62 6.72 1.10 16.75
N GLU A 63 5.98 1.61 15.77
CA GLU A 63 4.54 1.48 15.72
C GLU A 63 4.13 0.67 14.48
N VAL A 64 3.02 -0.05 14.61
CA VAL A 64 2.45 -0.90 13.57
C VAL A 64 1.13 -0.32 13.08
N ASN A 65 0.93 -0.29 11.77
CA ASN A 65 -0.37 -0.13 11.15
C ASN A 65 -0.92 -1.51 10.76
N ILE A 66 -2.23 -1.68 10.88
CA ILE A 66 -2.94 -2.85 10.39
C ILE A 66 -3.94 -2.41 9.33
N SER A 67 -3.93 -3.11 8.18
CA SER A 67 -4.93 -2.99 7.13
C SER A 67 -5.67 -4.32 7.07
N ASN A 68 -6.96 -4.30 7.43
CA ASN A 68 -7.76 -5.50 7.53
C ASN A 68 -8.12 -6.07 6.15
N CYS A 69 -8.57 -7.32 6.13
CA CYS A 69 -9.02 -7.97 4.90
C CYS A 69 -10.06 -7.13 4.16
N GLU A 70 -9.86 -6.93 2.86
CA GLU A 70 -10.75 -6.15 1.98
C GLU A 70 -10.88 -4.64 2.33
N GLU A 71 -10.05 -4.12 3.21
CA GLU A 71 -9.98 -2.71 3.55
C GLU A 71 -9.27 -1.92 2.45
N ILE A 72 -9.83 -0.77 2.04
CA ILE A 72 -9.16 0.13 1.10
C ILE A 72 -8.11 0.91 1.88
N HIS A 73 -6.86 0.77 1.48
CA HIS A 73 -5.76 1.41 2.20
C HIS A 73 -4.67 1.92 1.28
N TYR A 74 -3.87 2.86 1.81
CA TYR A 74 -2.67 3.39 1.19
C TYR A 74 -1.77 4.03 2.25
N SER A 75 -0.50 4.26 1.88
CA SER A 75 0.48 4.87 2.78
C SER A 75 1.31 5.94 2.09
N ILE A 76 1.71 6.95 2.86
CA ILE A 76 2.55 8.07 2.42
C ILE A 76 3.71 8.20 3.40
N PRO A 77 4.88 7.62 3.09
CA PRO A 77 6.09 7.82 3.87
C PRO A 77 6.51 9.29 3.87
N GLN A 78 7.07 9.75 4.97
CA GLN A 78 7.51 11.14 5.13
C GLN A 78 9.05 11.25 5.12
N TYR A 79 9.69 10.51 4.19
CA TYR A 79 11.14 10.59 3.98
C TYR A 79 11.48 11.69 2.97
N LYS A 80 12.62 12.36 3.18
CA LYS A 80 13.10 13.43 2.30
C LYS A 80 14.25 12.99 1.40
N GLU A 81 14.92 11.90 1.77
CA GLU A 81 16.14 11.41 1.15
C GLU A 81 16.03 9.94 0.83
N PHE A 82 16.85 9.48 -0.13
CA PHE A 82 17.03 8.07 -0.42
C PHE A 82 18.13 7.49 0.47
N ASP A 83 17.91 6.28 0.97
CA ASP A 83 18.91 5.52 1.71
C ASP A 83 18.59 4.02 1.50
N GLU A 84 19.61 3.20 1.34
CA GLU A 84 19.50 1.75 1.24
C GLU A 84 19.06 1.07 2.55
N LYS A 85 19.10 1.81 3.64
CA LYS A 85 18.68 1.33 4.95
C LYS A 85 17.21 0.94 4.94
N VAL A 86 16.91 -0.23 5.49
CA VAL A 86 15.53 -0.66 5.74
C VAL A 86 14.93 0.15 6.89
N VAL A 87 13.85 0.86 6.60
CA VAL A 87 13.16 1.77 7.52
C VAL A 87 11.81 1.23 8.01
N GLY A 88 11.47 0.03 7.62
CA GLY A 88 10.27 -0.69 8.00
C GLY A 88 10.03 -1.88 7.08
N TYR A 89 8.96 -2.62 7.32
CA TYR A 89 8.51 -3.65 6.40
C TYR A 89 7.00 -3.84 6.49
N THR A 90 6.43 -4.38 5.42
CA THR A 90 5.04 -4.82 5.36
C THR A 90 4.99 -6.35 5.32
N MET A 91 4.09 -6.93 6.09
CA MET A 91 3.80 -8.35 6.09
C MET A 91 2.35 -8.58 5.63
N HIS A 92 2.18 -9.47 4.68
CA HIS A 92 0.86 -9.94 4.27
C HIS A 92 0.63 -11.38 4.77
N ILE A 93 -0.54 -11.62 5.33
CA ILE A 93 -0.99 -12.96 5.71
C ILE A 93 -2.11 -13.38 4.75
N ASN A 94 -1.90 -14.48 4.04
CA ASN A 94 -2.79 -14.95 2.99
C ASN A 94 -4.22 -15.20 3.49
N TYR A 95 -5.21 -14.70 2.77
CA TYR A 95 -6.63 -14.84 3.13
C TYR A 95 -7.10 -16.29 3.22
N GLY A 96 -6.65 -17.16 2.32
CA GLY A 96 -7.03 -18.57 2.35
C GLY A 96 -6.57 -19.28 3.63
N PHE A 97 -5.37 -18.91 4.10
CA PHE A 97 -4.84 -19.37 5.39
C PHE A 97 -5.65 -18.78 6.55
N LEU A 98 -5.87 -17.46 6.56
CA LEU A 98 -6.67 -16.80 7.59
C LEU A 98 -8.06 -17.41 7.72
N LYS A 99 -8.75 -17.67 6.61
CA LYS A 99 -10.08 -18.25 6.60
C LYS A 99 -10.11 -19.66 7.19
N LYS A 100 -9.02 -20.43 7.08
CA LYS A 100 -8.91 -21.76 7.71
C LYS A 100 -8.70 -21.65 9.22
N MET A 101 -7.94 -20.66 9.68
CA MET A 101 -7.64 -20.43 11.11
C MET A 101 -8.76 -19.66 11.82
N ILE A 102 -9.39 -18.73 11.12
CA ILE A 102 -10.43 -17.81 11.63
C ILE A 102 -11.60 -17.85 10.64
N PRO A 103 -12.55 -18.79 10.77
CA PRO A 103 -13.64 -18.97 9.80
C PRO A 103 -14.51 -17.72 9.60
N ASP A 104 -14.65 -16.89 10.64
CA ASP A 104 -15.42 -15.65 10.67
C ASP A 104 -14.63 -14.39 10.28
N ILE A 105 -13.41 -14.52 9.73
CA ILE A 105 -12.52 -13.39 9.35
C ILE A 105 -13.21 -12.32 8.48
N LYS A 106 -14.21 -12.69 7.71
CA LYS A 106 -15.01 -11.75 6.91
C LYS A 106 -15.82 -10.77 7.77
N ASN A 107 -16.26 -11.20 8.94
CA ASN A 107 -17.20 -10.48 9.78
C ASN A 107 -16.52 -9.72 10.90
N ILE A 108 -15.20 -9.78 10.96
CA ILE A 108 -14.40 -9.13 11.99
C ILE A 108 -13.37 -8.19 11.40
N TYR A 109 -12.90 -7.27 12.22
CA TYR A 109 -11.70 -6.49 11.96
C TYR A 109 -10.87 -6.37 13.24
N PHE A 110 -9.57 -6.21 13.08
CA PHE A 110 -8.65 -6.00 14.19
C PHE A 110 -8.36 -4.51 14.37
N ASN A 111 -8.43 -4.05 15.61
CA ASN A 111 -8.03 -2.69 16.00
C ASN A 111 -6.88 -2.76 16.99
N ILE A 112 -5.76 -2.10 16.64
CA ILE A 112 -4.53 -2.06 17.44
C ILE A 112 -4.15 -0.61 17.80
N ASP A 113 -5.10 0.34 17.77
CA ASP A 113 -4.82 1.75 18.01
C ASP A 113 -4.51 2.05 19.49
N GLU A 114 -4.93 1.18 20.41
CA GLU A 114 -4.53 1.26 21.82
C GLU A 114 -3.01 1.05 21.97
N PRO A 115 -2.29 1.96 22.68
CA PRO A 115 -0.82 1.90 22.78
C PRO A 115 -0.28 0.56 23.28
N PHE A 116 -0.94 -0.07 24.26
CA PHE A 116 -0.55 -1.38 24.78
C PHE A 116 -0.65 -2.47 23.72
N LEU A 117 -1.76 -2.51 22.98
CA LEU A 117 -1.98 -3.48 21.91
C LEU A 117 -0.96 -3.29 20.78
N ASN A 118 -0.74 -2.04 20.36
CA ASN A 118 0.23 -1.72 19.33
C ASN A 118 1.65 -2.15 19.72
N LYS A 119 2.07 -1.86 20.96
CA LYS A 119 3.36 -2.27 21.50
C LYS A 119 3.55 -3.80 21.50
N LYS A 120 2.49 -4.56 21.82
CA LYS A 120 2.54 -6.03 21.81
C LYS A 120 2.71 -6.55 20.38
N ILE A 121 1.95 -6.01 19.42
CA ILE A 121 2.07 -6.37 18.00
C ILE A 121 3.43 -5.96 17.45
N THR A 122 3.94 -4.78 17.83
CA THR A 122 5.31 -4.34 17.47
C THR A 122 6.35 -5.38 17.86
N LYS A 123 6.24 -5.97 19.06
CA LYS A 123 7.18 -7.00 19.50
C LYS A 123 7.15 -8.22 18.56
N TYR A 124 5.96 -8.75 18.24
CA TYR A 124 5.85 -9.86 17.31
C TYR A 124 6.44 -9.52 15.92
N MET A 125 6.15 -8.33 15.42
CA MET A 125 6.70 -7.88 14.13
C MET A 125 8.24 -7.78 14.18
N MET A 126 8.83 -7.28 15.27
CA MET A 126 10.28 -7.26 15.43
C MET A 126 10.90 -8.65 15.49
N ASP A 127 10.28 -9.57 16.22
CA ASP A 127 10.73 -10.97 16.32
C ASP A 127 10.69 -11.64 14.94
N ILE A 128 9.59 -11.47 14.18
CA ILE A 128 9.47 -11.96 12.79
C ILE A 128 10.60 -11.41 11.91
N TYR A 129 10.87 -10.09 11.98
CA TYR A 129 11.93 -9.49 11.18
C TYR A 129 13.32 -10.00 11.55
N SER A 130 13.58 -10.22 12.85
CA SER A 130 14.85 -10.79 13.31
C SER A 130 15.10 -12.19 12.72
N PHE A 131 14.07 -13.04 12.68
CA PHE A 131 14.16 -14.34 12.02
C PHE A 131 14.29 -14.21 10.49
N TYR A 132 13.57 -13.27 9.88
CA TYR A 132 13.62 -13.05 8.43
C TYR A 132 15.04 -12.74 7.92
N ILE A 133 15.79 -11.90 8.64
CA ILE A 133 17.16 -11.54 8.29
C ILE A 133 18.21 -12.55 8.80
N SER A 134 17.81 -13.53 9.62
CA SER A 134 18.72 -14.53 10.17
C SER A 134 19.11 -15.59 9.13
N ASN A 135 20.26 -16.24 9.37
CA ASN A 135 20.72 -17.40 8.58
C ASN A 135 20.34 -18.74 9.23
N GLN A 136 19.42 -18.75 10.22
CA GLN A 136 19.03 -19.98 10.89
C GLN A 136 18.24 -20.89 9.94
N SER A 137 18.53 -22.19 9.96
CA SER A 137 17.80 -23.20 9.17
C SER A 137 16.32 -23.28 9.55
N THR A 138 15.97 -22.95 10.80
CA THR A 138 14.61 -22.96 11.35
C THR A 138 13.86 -21.64 11.16
N LYS A 139 14.45 -20.64 10.47
CA LYS A 139 13.86 -19.28 10.36
C LYS A 139 12.40 -19.26 9.90
N TYR A 140 12.07 -20.08 8.93
CA TYR A 140 10.70 -20.13 8.40
C TYR A 140 9.69 -20.74 9.38
N MET A 141 10.12 -21.73 10.17
CA MET A 141 9.31 -22.30 11.24
C MET A 141 9.11 -21.28 12.36
N ASN A 142 10.15 -20.54 12.74
CA ASN A 142 10.07 -19.49 13.76
C ASN A 142 9.19 -18.33 13.30
N ILE A 143 9.28 -17.89 12.04
CA ILE A 143 8.38 -16.88 11.48
C ILE A 143 6.92 -17.34 11.56
N LEU A 144 6.64 -18.58 11.17
CA LEU A 144 5.27 -19.12 11.22
C LEU A 144 4.75 -19.22 12.66
N MET A 145 5.58 -19.71 13.58
CA MET A 145 5.25 -19.81 15.00
C MET A 145 4.86 -18.45 15.58
N VAL A 146 5.72 -17.43 15.43
CA VAL A 146 5.45 -16.08 15.94
C VAL A 146 4.22 -15.45 15.25
N THR A 147 4.02 -15.76 13.96
CA THR A 147 2.81 -15.29 13.25
C THR A 147 1.55 -15.89 13.82
N LEU A 148 1.55 -17.18 14.18
CA LEU A 148 0.39 -17.83 14.82
C LEU A 148 0.13 -17.25 16.21
N GLU A 149 1.15 -17.04 17.03
CA GLU A 149 1.04 -16.37 18.32
C GLU A 149 0.44 -14.96 18.18
N MET A 150 0.92 -14.19 17.20
CA MET A 150 0.38 -12.86 16.90
C MET A 150 -1.09 -12.94 16.48
N LEU A 151 -1.48 -13.90 15.64
CA LEU A 151 -2.87 -14.08 15.22
C LEU A 151 -3.80 -14.46 16.38
N ILE A 152 -3.34 -15.33 17.30
CA ILE A 152 -4.05 -15.66 18.53
C ILE A 152 -4.27 -14.38 19.34
N PHE A 153 -3.21 -13.60 19.57
CA PHE A 153 -3.31 -12.36 20.32
C PHE A 153 -4.27 -11.36 19.67
N LEU A 154 -4.19 -11.19 18.34
CA LEU A 154 -5.11 -10.33 17.58
C LEU A 154 -6.56 -10.78 17.74
N TYR A 155 -6.82 -12.08 17.66
CA TYR A 155 -8.17 -12.62 17.77
C TYR A 155 -8.76 -12.46 19.17
N GLU A 156 -7.97 -12.69 20.20
CA GLU A 156 -8.41 -12.63 21.59
C GLU A 156 -8.57 -11.20 22.13
N ASN A 157 -7.67 -10.27 21.71
CA ASN A 157 -7.55 -8.96 22.34
C ASN A 157 -7.90 -7.77 21.42
N CYS A 158 -7.86 -7.94 20.10
CA CYS A 158 -8.00 -6.83 19.15
C CYS A 158 -9.22 -6.96 18.23
N LYS A 159 -9.97 -8.07 18.36
CA LYS A 159 -11.12 -8.39 17.51
C LYS A 159 -12.31 -7.48 17.83
N ASN A 160 -12.90 -6.95 16.75
CA ASN A 160 -14.16 -6.22 16.76
C ASN A 160 -15.07 -6.73 15.66
N GLU A 161 -16.38 -6.61 15.84
CA GLU A 161 -17.35 -6.94 14.80
C GLU A 161 -17.30 -5.92 13.66
N ARG A 162 -17.24 -6.41 12.45
CA ARG A 162 -17.27 -5.57 11.26
C ARG A 162 -18.70 -5.09 11.03
N LYS A 163 -18.95 -3.81 11.30
CA LYS A 163 -20.18 -3.17 10.80
C LYS A 163 -20.07 -3.15 9.28
N MET A 164 -20.94 -3.86 8.58
CA MET A 164 -21.07 -3.87 7.12
C MET A 164 -21.30 -2.44 6.60
N ILE A 165 -20.27 -1.68 6.28
CA ILE A 165 -20.42 -0.27 5.88
C ILE A 165 -19.51 0.09 4.69
N LYS A 166 -19.05 -0.85 3.87
CA LYS A 166 -18.41 -0.35 2.65
C LYS A 166 -18.90 -1.02 1.39
N THR A 167 -19.41 -0.15 0.59
CA THR A 167 -20.09 -0.48 -0.63
C THR A 167 -19.11 -1.09 -1.62
N GLU A 168 -19.48 -2.22 -2.18
CA GLU A 168 -18.87 -2.77 -3.41
C GLU A 168 -18.63 -1.65 -4.44
N LYS A 169 -19.51 -0.63 -4.45
CA LYS A 169 -19.38 0.56 -5.30
C LYS A 169 -18.04 1.30 -5.19
N THR A 170 -17.43 1.42 -4.01
CA THR A 170 -16.12 2.09 -3.91
C THR A 170 -15.03 1.26 -4.56
N LYS A 171 -15.09 -0.07 -4.41
CA LYS A 171 -14.18 -0.99 -5.08
C LYS A 171 -14.37 -0.92 -6.59
N ASP A 172 -15.61 -0.94 -7.07
CA ASP A 172 -15.94 -0.83 -8.50
C ASP A 172 -15.42 0.49 -9.11
N ILE A 173 -15.54 1.60 -8.36
CA ILE A 173 -15.00 2.90 -8.79
C ILE A 173 -13.47 2.84 -8.91
N LEU A 174 -12.77 2.29 -7.91
CA LEU A 174 -11.32 2.15 -7.95
C LEU A 174 -10.87 1.23 -9.09
N GLU A 175 -11.54 0.10 -9.29
CA GLU A 175 -11.27 -0.83 -10.38
C GLU A 175 -11.44 -0.16 -11.74
N TYR A 176 -12.52 0.60 -11.93
CA TYR A 176 -12.73 1.37 -13.15
C TYR A 176 -11.63 2.40 -13.39
N VAL A 177 -11.33 3.22 -12.38
CA VAL A 177 -10.27 4.23 -12.48
C VAL A 177 -8.91 3.61 -12.75
N ASN A 178 -8.60 2.49 -12.09
CA ASN A 178 -7.33 1.79 -12.24
C ASN A 178 -7.18 1.09 -13.60
N SER A 179 -8.27 0.75 -14.26
CA SER A 179 -8.24 0.16 -15.61
C SER A 179 -8.21 1.21 -16.73
N HIS A 180 -8.60 2.46 -16.45
CA HIS A 180 -8.69 3.55 -17.43
C HIS A 180 -7.80 4.75 -17.06
N TYR A 181 -6.82 4.56 -16.15
CA TYR A 181 -6.01 5.67 -15.61
C TYR A 181 -5.25 6.48 -16.66
N ASN A 182 -4.87 5.85 -17.77
CA ASN A 182 -4.15 6.46 -18.87
C ASN A 182 -5.05 7.21 -19.86
N GLU A 183 -6.36 7.13 -19.70
CA GLU A 183 -7.35 7.88 -20.48
C GLU A 183 -7.70 9.20 -19.80
N GLU A 184 -8.39 10.09 -20.52
CA GLU A 184 -8.95 11.28 -19.92
C GLU A 184 -10.13 10.91 -19.02
N LEU A 185 -9.96 11.05 -17.70
CA LEU A 185 -10.99 10.75 -16.70
C LEU A 185 -11.51 12.04 -16.07
N LEU A 186 -12.61 12.55 -16.58
CA LEU A 186 -13.27 13.72 -16.04
C LEU A 186 -14.18 13.32 -14.87
N VAL A 187 -14.09 14.05 -13.76
CA VAL A 187 -14.85 13.77 -12.52
C VAL A 187 -16.35 13.60 -12.77
N TYR A 188 -16.95 14.43 -13.67
CA TYR A 188 -18.38 14.37 -13.94
C TYR A 188 -18.77 13.11 -14.72
N GLU A 189 -17.89 12.61 -15.60
CA GLU A 189 -18.15 11.38 -16.38
C GLU A 189 -18.07 10.15 -15.49
N VAL A 190 -17.05 10.08 -14.64
CA VAL A 190 -16.91 9.01 -13.65
C VAL A 190 -18.12 9.04 -12.69
N ALA A 191 -18.50 10.20 -12.19
CA ALA A 191 -19.68 10.36 -11.34
C ALA A 191 -20.95 9.83 -12.03
N LYS A 192 -21.22 10.27 -13.26
CA LYS A 192 -22.38 9.85 -14.06
C LYS A 192 -22.41 8.34 -14.29
N ARG A 193 -21.24 7.73 -14.57
CA ARG A 193 -21.13 6.27 -14.78
C ARG A 193 -21.61 5.48 -13.57
N PHE A 194 -21.33 5.97 -12.36
CA PHE A 194 -21.72 5.30 -11.11
C PHE A 194 -23.05 5.80 -10.51
N GLY A 195 -23.79 6.62 -11.26
CA GLY A 195 -25.11 7.13 -10.85
C GLY A 195 -25.06 8.24 -9.81
N TYR A 196 -23.99 9.03 -9.78
CA TYR A 196 -23.80 10.14 -8.86
C TYR A 196 -23.83 11.50 -9.58
N SER A 197 -24.26 12.56 -8.87
CA SER A 197 -23.90 13.92 -9.26
C SER A 197 -22.42 14.18 -9.00
N ARG A 198 -21.82 15.14 -9.73
CA ARG A 198 -20.40 15.51 -9.56
C ARG A 198 -20.08 15.90 -8.11
N GLU A 199 -20.95 16.68 -7.47
CA GLU A 199 -20.78 17.20 -6.12
C GLU A 199 -20.88 16.07 -5.08
N TYR A 200 -21.85 15.19 -5.25
CA TYR A 200 -22.00 14.02 -4.37
C TYR A 200 -20.79 13.08 -4.52
N PHE A 201 -20.39 12.74 -5.76
CA PHE A 201 -19.25 11.90 -6.02
C PHE A 201 -17.96 12.45 -5.39
N SER A 202 -17.71 13.76 -5.54
CA SER A 202 -16.51 14.40 -4.98
C SER A 202 -16.44 14.28 -3.45
N ARG A 203 -17.56 14.46 -2.77
CA ARG A 203 -17.67 14.31 -1.31
C ARG A 203 -17.57 12.85 -0.90
N PHE A 204 -18.28 11.96 -1.59
CA PHE A 204 -18.28 10.53 -1.37
C PHE A 204 -16.87 9.96 -1.53
N PHE A 205 -16.19 10.23 -2.67
CA PHE A 205 -14.85 9.73 -2.95
C PHE A 205 -13.84 10.20 -1.91
N LYS A 206 -13.86 11.51 -1.57
CA LYS A 206 -12.98 12.04 -0.53
C LYS A 206 -13.23 11.41 0.85
N LYS A 207 -14.48 11.14 1.19
CA LYS A 207 -14.84 10.46 2.45
C LYS A 207 -14.33 9.02 2.47
N GLU A 208 -14.55 8.26 1.39
CA GLU A 208 -14.21 6.84 1.32
C GLU A 208 -12.70 6.58 1.16
N ILE A 209 -12.03 7.41 0.36
CA ILE A 209 -10.60 7.24 0.02
C ILE A 209 -9.70 8.12 0.89
N GLY A 210 -10.24 9.17 1.51
CA GLY A 210 -9.45 10.11 2.33
C GLY A 210 -8.78 11.23 1.51
N MET A 211 -8.89 11.23 0.17
CA MET A 211 -8.35 12.27 -0.72
C MET A 211 -9.28 12.56 -1.89
N PRO A 212 -9.17 13.78 -2.51
CA PRO A 212 -9.92 14.12 -3.71
C PRO A 212 -9.59 13.17 -4.89
N PHE A 213 -10.58 12.93 -5.76
CA PHE A 213 -10.44 12.07 -6.94
C PHE A 213 -9.26 12.45 -7.85
N LYS A 214 -9.08 13.74 -8.12
CA LYS A 214 -7.97 14.22 -8.96
C LYS A 214 -6.59 13.92 -8.35
N ASP A 215 -6.47 14.03 -7.04
CA ASP A 215 -5.21 13.74 -6.33
C ASP A 215 -4.93 12.23 -6.36
N TYR A 216 -5.96 11.40 -6.16
CA TYR A 216 -5.87 9.96 -6.30
C TYR A 216 -5.39 9.55 -7.70
N LEU A 217 -6.07 10.02 -8.76
CA LEU A 217 -5.72 9.72 -10.14
C LEU A 217 -4.29 10.15 -10.47
N THR A 218 -3.88 11.35 -10.01
CA THR A 218 -2.51 11.84 -10.19
C THR A 218 -1.49 10.95 -9.52
N GLN A 219 -1.71 10.55 -8.26
CA GLN A 219 -0.81 9.65 -7.54
C GLN A 219 -0.73 8.28 -8.21
N TYR A 220 -1.87 7.75 -8.65
CA TYR A 220 -1.92 6.45 -9.34
C TYR A 220 -1.10 6.47 -10.64
N ARG A 221 -1.27 7.51 -11.47
CA ARG A 221 -0.49 7.73 -12.71
C ARG A 221 1.00 7.83 -12.43
N LEU A 222 1.37 8.58 -11.40
CA LEU A 222 2.77 8.73 -10.99
C LEU A 222 3.39 7.40 -10.55
N ASN A 223 2.68 6.60 -9.78
CA ASN A 223 3.16 5.27 -9.39
C ASN A 223 3.35 4.34 -10.60
N LYS A 224 2.46 4.41 -11.59
CA LYS A 224 2.64 3.67 -12.85
C LYS A 224 3.87 4.14 -13.62
N SER A 225 4.14 5.44 -13.58
CA SER A 225 5.31 6.00 -14.25
C SER A 225 6.65 5.57 -13.63
N LEU A 226 6.70 5.22 -12.34
CA LEU A 226 7.93 4.72 -11.69
C LEU A 226 8.43 3.45 -12.37
N ILE A 227 7.53 2.50 -12.64
CA ILE A 227 7.87 1.23 -13.33
C ILE A 227 8.45 1.52 -14.73
N GLU A 228 7.85 2.45 -15.48
CA GLU A 228 8.36 2.81 -16.82
C GLU A 228 9.70 3.55 -16.77
N LEU A 229 9.92 4.33 -15.70
CA LEU A 229 11.21 5.01 -15.47
C LEU A 229 12.35 4.01 -15.18
N GLU A 230 12.06 2.96 -14.42
CA GLU A 230 13.02 1.91 -14.06
C GLU A 230 13.41 1.06 -15.29
N LEU A 231 12.46 0.77 -16.19
CA LEU A 231 12.74 0.04 -17.44
C LEU A 231 13.63 0.82 -18.44
N ASN A 232 13.78 2.12 -18.27
CA ASN A 232 14.71 3.05 -18.98
C ASN A 232 14.70 2.97 -20.52
N ASN A 233 13.59 2.54 -21.12
CA ASN A 233 13.47 2.38 -22.58
C ASN A 233 12.58 3.42 -23.27
N LYS A 234 12.06 4.42 -22.53
CA LYS A 234 11.15 5.45 -23.01
C LYS A 234 11.63 6.86 -22.63
N THR A 235 11.27 7.85 -23.43
CA THR A 235 11.50 9.25 -23.07
C THR A 235 10.60 9.70 -21.91
N ILE A 236 10.97 10.79 -21.24
CA ILE A 236 10.14 11.36 -20.16
C ILE A 236 8.77 11.80 -20.73
N THR A 237 8.78 12.32 -21.94
CA THR A 237 7.60 12.74 -22.69
C THR A 237 6.66 11.54 -22.95
N ASP A 238 7.20 10.43 -23.47
CA ASP A 238 6.41 9.22 -23.73
C ASP A 238 5.79 8.65 -22.44
N ILE A 239 6.56 8.62 -21.36
CA ILE A 239 6.06 8.16 -20.06
C ILE A 239 4.91 9.05 -19.57
N ALA A 240 5.03 10.38 -19.73
CA ALA A 240 3.95 11.29 -19.36
C ALA A 240 2.65 10.94 -20.07
N PHE A 241 2.68 10.80 -21.40
CA PHE A 241 1.49 10.48 -22.18
C PHE A 241 0.97 9.07 -21.92
N ASN A 242 1.85 8.06 -21.86
CA ASN A 242 1.46 6.66 -21.60
C ASN A 242 0.78 6.48 -20.23
N THR A 243 1.14 7.34 -19.29
CA THR A 243 0.53 7.31 -17.95
C THR A 243 -0.64 8.28 -17.78
N GLY A 244 -1.09 8.91 -18.88
CA GLY A 244 -2.33 9.68 -18.92
C GLY A 244 -2.20 11.17 -18.51
N PHE A 245 -0.98 11.71 -18.45
CA PHE A 245 -0.81 13.15 -18.28
C PHE A 245 -1.03 13.88 -19.61
N SER A 246 -1.68 15.05 -19.55
CA SER A 246 -1.99 15.84 -20.73
C SER A 246 -0.75 16.46 -21.39
N ASN A 247 0.34 16.64 -20.64
CA ASN A 247 1.61 17.11 -21.13
C ASN A 247 2.77 16.80 -20.16
N GLU A 248 4.00 16.86 -20.67
CA GLU A 248 5.22 16.60 -19.91
C GLU A 248 5.40 17.53 -18.71
N THR A 249 5.07 18.81 -18.87
CA THR A 249 5.21 19.81 -17.81
C THR A 249 4.34 19.47 -16.59
N GLN A 250 3.10 19.08 -16.83
CA GLN A 250 2.19 18.64 -15.76
C GLN A 250 2.73 17.38 -15.04
N TYR A 251 3.25 16.44 -15.81
CA TYR A 251 3.87 15.23 -15.27
C TYR A 251 5.05 15.57 -14.37
N ILE A 252 6.05 16.33 -14.89
CA ILE A 252 7.26 16.70 -14.14
C ILE A 252 6.91 17.47 -12.86
N ASN A 253 5.98 18.44 -12.93
CA ASN A 253 5.58 19.23 -11.78
C ASN A 253 4.88 18.38 -10.72
N SER A 254 3.98 17.48 -11.15
CA SER A 254 3.28 16.55 -10.25
C SER A 254 4.25 15.56 -9.60
N PHE A 255 5.20 15.03 -10.37
CA PHE A 255 6.23 14.12 -9.89
C PHE A 255 7.12 14.80 -8.84
N LYS A 256 7.64 16.01 -9.17
CA LYS A 256 8.46 16.79 -8.23
C LYS A 256 7.70 17.20 -6.97
N LYS A 257 6.42 17.54 -7.09
CA LYS A 257 5.56 17.88 -5.93
C LYS A 257 5.47 16.72 -4.95
N ILE A 258 5.31 15.49 -5.45
CA ILE A 258 5.08 14.30 -4.64
C ILE A 258 6.39 13.66 -4.19
N PHE A 259 7.31 13.42 -5.12
CA PHE A 259 8.54 12.66 -4.86
C PHE A 259 9.75 13.54 -4.52
N LYS A 260 9.63 14.88 -4.59
CA LYS A 260 10.70 15.85 -4.34
C LYS A 260 11.89 15.79 -5.31
N LEU A 261 11.80 14.97 -6.35
CA LEU A 261 12.76 14.78 -7.44
C LEU A 261 12.06 14.96 -8.77
N THR A 262 12.82 15.25 -9.82
CA THR A 262 12.30 15.15 -11.19
C THR A 262 12.32 13.69 -11.67
N PRO A 263 11.48 13.31 -12.67
CA PRO A 263 11.52 11.96 -13.26
C PRO A 263 12.91 11.56 -13.76
N GLY A 264 13.64 12.52 -14.38
CA GLY A 264 15.01 12.29 -14.86
C GLY A 264 16.03 12.07 -13.75
N GLN A 265 15.87 12.75 -12.61
CA GLN A 265 16.71 12.51 -11.42
C GLN A 265 16.42 11.15 -10.80
N TYR A 266 15.14 10.77 -10.70
CA TYR A 266 14.73 9.43 -10.23
C TYR A 266 15.34 8.34 -11.10
N ARG A 267 15.22 8.42 -12.43
CA ARG A 267 15.80 7.46 -13.37
C ARG A 267 17.30 7.29 -13.17
N LYS A 268 18.05 8.42 -13.05
CA LYS A 268 19.50 8.38 -12.85
C LYS A 268 19.92 7.71 -11.55
N SER A 269 19.17 7.89 -10.45
CA SER A 269 19.48 7.25 -9.18
C SER A 269 19.33 5.72 -9.25
N HIS A 270 18.36 5.19 -9.98
CA HIS A 270 18.12 3.75 -10.11
C HIS A 270 19.07 3.05 -11.11
N ILE A 271 19.54 3.73 -12.15
CA ILE A 271 20.52 3.16 -13.12
C ILE A 271 21.89 2.96 -12.46
N ASN A 272 22.26 3.80 -11.49
CA ASN A 272 23.53 3.65 -10.79
C ASN A 272 23.53 2.46 -9.83
N ASP A 273 22.38 2.05 -9.30
CA ASP A 273 22.26 0.91 -8.38
C ASP A 273 22.47 -0.43 -9.10
N GLU A 274 22.06 -0.58 -10.36
CA GLU A 274 22.31 -1.79 -11.16
C GLU A 274 23.78 -1.98 -11.55
N LYS A 275 24.59 -0.91 -11.59
CA LYS A 275 26.03 -0.98 -11.93
C LYS A 275 26.93 -1.32 -10.74
N VAL A 276 26.43 -1.22 -9.51
CA VAL A 276 27.21 -1.53 -8.29
C VAL A 276 27.03 -3.00 -7.87
N THR A 277 26.06 -3.70 -8.46
CA THR A 277 25.72 -5.11 -8.13
C THR A 277 26.21 -6.13 -9.19
N LYS A 278 27.12 -5.73 -10.09
CA LYS A 278 27.82 -6.64 -11.03
C LYS A 278 29.29 -6.80 -10.69
#